data_4c4888f729b64d9bfe6701fb4cab8a27
#
_entry.id   4c4888f729b64d9bfe6701fb4cab8a27
#
_cell.length_a   1.000
_cell.length_b   1.000
_cell.length_c   1.000
_cell.angle_alpha   90.00
_cell.angle_beta   90.00
_cell.angle_gamma   90.00
#
_symmetry.space_group_name_H-M   'P 1'
#
loop_
_entity.id
_entity.type
_entity.pdbx_description
1 polymer ?
#
loop_
_entity_poly.entity_id
_entity_poly.type
_entity_poly.pdbx_seq_one_letter_code
_entity_poly.pdbx_strand_id
1 'polypeptide(L)'
;MRPMSTTSSKTPLTHIRNFSIVAHIDHGKSTLADRLIQSTGGLAEREMSEQVLDSMDIERERGITIKAQTVRLHYKANDGETYVLNLIDTPGHVDFAYEVSRSLSACEGSLLVVDASQGVEAQTLANVYQAIDNNHELVTVLNKIDLPAAEPERIKEQIEEVIGIDASDAVLISAKTGLGIPDVLEAIVHKLPAPKSEGGDTAPLKALLVDSWYDAYLGVMVLVRVIDGTLKKGMTIRMMGTDAKYQVERVGVLTPKMVAMDSLGPGEIGFITASIKEVADTRVGDTITEDKRPTAKALPGFKPAQPVVFCGLFPVDAADFEDLRSAMGKLRLNDASFSFEMESSAALGFGFRCGFLGLLHLEIIQERLEREFDLDLIATAPSVVYKLFMNDGSERELHNPADMPDVVKIAEIHEPWIRATILTPDDYLGGILKLCQDRRGIQVELTYVGSRAMLTYDLPLNEVVFDFYDRLKSISKGYASFDYQITDHREGNLVKMSILVNGEPVDALSMMVHRMAAEKRGREMCEKLKELIPKHMFKIPIQAAIGGNVIARETISALRKDVTAKCYGGDATRKRKLLEKQKAGKKRMRQFGKVEIPQEAFIAALKMGDE
;
A
#
# COMPACT_ATOMS: atom_id res chain seq x y z
N MET A 1 32.84 -1.90 -37.18
CA MET A 1 31.45 -2.26 -37.36
C MET A 1 30.65 -0.98 -37.45
N ARG A 2 29.99 -0.72 -38.58
CA ARG A 2 29.13 0.45 -38.77
C ARG A 2 27.85 0.24 -37.90
N PRO A 3 27.34 1.25 -37.21
CA PRO A 3 26.05 1.13 -36.56
C PRO A 3 24.99 0.99 -37.66
N MET A 4 24.19 -0.06 -37.59
CA MET A 4 22.98 -0.19 -38.40
C MET A 4 22.07 0.98 -38.07
N SER A 5 21.79 1.82 -39.06
CA SER A 5 20.74 2.81 -39.02
C SER A 5 19.40 2.05 -39.03
N THR A 6 18.80 1.89 -37.87
CA THR A 6 17.41 1.45 -37.77
C THR A 6 16.53 2.60 -38.22
N THR A 7 16.10 2.59 -39.49
CA THR A 7 14.92 3.31 -39.94
C THR A 7 13.76 2.70 -39.15
N SER A 8 13.35 3.39 -38.11
CA SER A 8 12.12 3.05 -37.36
C SER A 8 10.94 3.24 -38.31
N SER A 9 10.49 2.17 -38.95
CA SER A 9 9.15 2.14 -39.53
C SER A 9 8.18 2.30 -38.40
N LYS A 10 7.39 3.38 -38.42
CA LYS A 10 6.34 3.60 -37.39
C LYS A 10 5.41 2.40 -37.37
N THR A 11 5.21 1.82 -36.19
CA THR A 11 4.23 0.74 -36.01
C THR A 11 2.83 1.29 -36.28
N PRO A 12 2.04 0.67 -37.16
CA PRO A 12 0.65 1.07 -37.35
C PRO A 12 -0.13 0.97 -36.02
N LEU A 13 -1.04 1.92 -35.77
CA LEU A 13 -1.84 1.96 -34.56
C LEU A 13 -2.61 0.64 -34.34
N THR A 14 -3.06 0.01 -35.42
CA THR A 14 -3.75 -1.29 -35.42
C THR A 14 -2.89 -2.45 -34.89
N HIS A 15 -1.57 -2.30 -34.91
CA HIS A 15 -0.61 -3.31 -34.47
C HIS A 15 -0.04 -3.03 -33.05
N ILE A 16 -0.64 -2.10 -32.32
CA ILE A 16 -0.30 -1.82 -30.93
C ILE A 16 -1.35 -2.45 -30.01
N ARG A 17 -0.92 -3.06 -28.92
CA ARG A 17 -1.78 -3.53 -27.82
C ARG A 17 -1.22 -3.03 -26.50
N ASN A 18 -1.99 -2.24 -25.77
CA ASN A 18 -1.68 -1.79 -24.43
C ASN A 18 -2.56 -2.56 -23.46
N PHE A 19 -1.96 -3.31 -22.57
CA PHE A 19 -2.70 -4.17 -21.67
C PHE A 19 -2.01 -4.31 -20.32
N SER A 20 -2.82 -4.63 -19.33
CA SER A 20 -2.37 -4.94 -17.95
C SER A 20 -2.67 -6.39 -17.60
N ILE A 21 -2.10 -6.88 -16.51
CA ILE A 21 -2.44 -8.18 -15.91
C ILE A 21 -3.16 -7.92 -14.59
N VAL A 22 -4.36 -8.40 -14.50
CA VAL A 22 -5.21 -8.36 -13.30
C VAL A 22 -5.26 -9.74 -12.68
N ALA A 23 -4.81 -9.88 -11.44
CA ALA A 23 -4.77 -11.16 -10.75
C ALA A 23 -4.81 -10.96 -9.23
N HIS A 24 -5.23 -11.99 -8.51
CA HIS A 24 -5.00 -12.08 -7.08
C HIS A 24 -3.52 -12.38 -6.77
N ILE A 25 -3.09 -12.10 -5.54
CA ILE A 25 -1.77 -12.50 -5.04
C ILE A 25 -1.63 -14.03 -5.21
N ASP A 26 -0.45 -14.48 -5.61
CA ASP A 26 -0.12 -15.92 -5.84
C ASP A 26 -0.87 -16.61 -7.01
N HIS A 27 -1.70 -15.92 -7.79
CA HIS A 27 -2.29 -16.50 -9.01
C HIS A 27 -1.30 -16.62 -10.18
N GLY A 28 -0.06 -16.14 -10.00
CA GLY A 28 1.03 -16.29 -10.96
C GLY A 28 1.15 -15.16 -11.97
N LYS A 29 0.75 -13.96 -11.59
CA LYS A 29 0.85 -12.72 -12.39
C LYS A 29 2.28 -12.47 -12.88
N SER A 30 3.25 -12.33 -11.96
CA SER A 30 4.66 -12.01 -12.29
C SER A 30 5.30 -13.16 -13.08
N THR A 31 4.95 -14.43 -12.78
CA THR A 31 5.40 -15.59 -13.56
C THR A 31 4.88 -15.55 -15.00
N LEU A 32 3.62 -15.15 -15.21
CA LEU A 32 3.07 -14.97 -16.56
C LEU A 32 3.79 -13.83 -17.31
N ALA A 33 4.01 -12.69 -16.65
CA ALA A 33 4.74 -11.57 -17.23
C ALA A 33 6.16 -12.00 -17.69
N ASP A 34 6.90 -12.75 -16.86
CA ASP A 34 8.20 -13.31 -17.21
C ASP A 34 8.13 -14.21 -18.45
N ARG A 35 7.10 -15.07 -18.54
CA ARG A 35 6.91 -15.94 -19.72
C ARG A 35 6.58 -15.16 -20.99
N LEU A 36 5.78 -14.10 -20.90
CA LEU A 36 5.50 -13.23 -22.04
C LEU A 36 6.78 -12.55 -22.53
N ILE A 37 7.62 -12.04 -21.61
CA ILE A 37 8.93 -11.43 -21.93
C ILE A 37 9.87 -12.46 -22.57
N GLN A 38 9.94 -13.65 -22.02
CA GLN A 38 10.78 -14.74 -22.53
C GLN A 38 10.34 -15.18 -23.94
N SER A 39 9.04 -15.44 -24.14
CA SER A 39 8.50 -15.94 -25.40
C SER A 39 8.59 -14.95 -26.54
N THR A 40 8.63 -13.65 -26.24
CA THR A 40 8.81 -12.58 -27.24
C THR A 40 10.28 -12.19 -27.45
N GLY A 41 11.21 -12.85 -26.77
CA GLY A 41 12.65 -12.58 -26.91
C GLY A 41 13.08 -11.24 -26.31
N GLY A 42 12.32 -10.67 -25.38
CA GLY A 42 12.64 -9.40 -24.72
C GLY A 42 13.94 -9.44 -23.90
N LEU A 43 14.30 -10.62 -23.38
CA LEU A 43 15.59 -10.89 -22.74
C LEU A 43 16.19 -12.18 -23.24
N ALA A 44 17.53 -12.25 -23.29
CA ALA A 44 18.22 -13.50 -23.57
C ALA A 44 18.03 -14.47 -22.38
N GLU A 45 17.96 -15.78 -22.65
CA GLU A 45 17.70 -16.82 -21.65
C GLU A 45 18.66 -16.75 -20.45
N ARG A 46 19.92 -16.39 -20.66
CA ARG A 46 20.93 -16.18 -19.63
C ARG A 46 20.76 -14.90 -18.79
N GLU A 47 19.93 -13.96 -19.23
CA GLU A 47 19.63 -12.69 -18.56
C GLU A 47 18.28 -12.74 -17.84
N MET A 48 17.51 -13.83 -18.00
CA MET A 48 16.26 -14.06 -17.28
C MET A 48 16.56 -14.38 -15.81
N SER A 49 15.95 -13.64 -14.92
CA SER A 49 15.83 -13.94 -13.51
C SER A 49 14.35 -14.20 -13.20
N GLU A 50 14.06 -14.76 -12.05
CA GLU A 50 12.67 -14.83 -11.60
C GLU A 50 12.17 -13.42 -11.27
N GLN A 51 10.92 -13.11 -11.64
CA GLN A 51 10.27 -11.84 -11.39
C GLN A 51 11.06 -10.63 -11.95
N VAL A 52 11.34 -10.68 -13.25
CA VAL A 52 12.14 -9.65 -13.96
C VAL A 52 11.58 -8.23 -13.80
N LEU A 53 10.25 -8.09 -13.70
CA LEU A 53 9.60 -6.80 -13.53
C LEU A 53 9.55 -6.34 -12.07
N ASP A 54 9.64 -7.24 -11.09
CA ASP A 54 9.71 -6.88 -9.68
C ASP A 54 11.12 -6.38 -9.35
N SER A 55 11.31 -5.06 -9.46
CA SER A 55 12.64 -4.42 -9.40
C SER A 55 13.19 -4.25 -7.99
N MET A 56 12.33 -4.25 -6.97
CA MET A 56 12.71 -4.10 -5.57
C MET A 56 12.94 -5.46 -4.91
N ASP A 57 13.93 -5.53 -4.02
CA ASP A 57 14.19 -6.76 -3.24
C ASP A 57 12.98 -7.14 -2.39
N ILE A 58 12.30 -6.15 -1.82
CA ILE A 58 11.09 -6.35 -1.02
C ILE A 58 9.91 -6.93 -1.82
N GLU A 59 9.77 -6.59 -3.12
CA GLU A 59 8.77 -7.20 -4.01
C GLU A 59 9.04 -8.69 -4.18
N ARG A 60 10.28 -9.06 -4.43
CA ARG A 60 10.71 -10.46 -4.61
C ARG A 60 10.59 -11.29 -3.34
N GLU A 61 11.00 -10.72 -2.20
CA GLU A 61 10.90 -11.40 -0.90
C GLU A 61 9.47 -11.65 -0.46
N ARG A 62 8.58 -10.68 -0.69
CA ARG A 62 7.16 -10.76 -0.30
C ARG A 62 6.28 -11.42 -1.37
N GLY A 63 6.79 -11.62 -2.59
CA GLY A 63 6.05 -12.18 -3.72
C GLY A 63 4.91 -11.29 -4.21
N ILE A 64 5.02 -9.97 -4.03
CA ILE A 64 4.00 -8.98 -4.42
C ILE A 64 4.61 -7.89 -5.29
N THR A 65 3.89 -7.44 -6.29
CA THR A 65 4.22 -6.23 -7.03
C THR A 65 3.74 -5.02 -6.25
N ILE A 66 4.63 -4.08 -5.97
CA ILE A 66 4.36 -2.82 -5.24
C ILE A 66 4.16 -1.69 -6.24
N LYS A 67 5.07 -1.56 -7.19
CA LYS A 67 5.06 -0.50 -8.20
C LYS A 67 4.79 -1.08 -9.59
N ALA A 68 3.87 -0.45 -10.32
CA ALA A 68 3.58 -0.84 -11.69
C ALA A 68 4.84 -0.68 -12.58
N GLN A 69 5.16 -1.72 -13.34
CA GLN A 69 6.28 -1.73 -14.28
C GLN A 69 5.76 -1.86 -15.71
N THR A 70 6.40 -1.20 -16.64
CA THR A 70 5.99 -1.22 -18.05
C THR A 70 7.07 -1.87 -18.89
N VAL A 71 6.67 -2.75 -19.80
CA VAL A 71 7.58 -3.35 -20.78
C VAL A 71 6.96 -3.38 -22.17
N ARG A 72 7.77 -2.99 -23.17
CA ARG A 72 7.41 -3.11 -24.59
C ARG A 72 8.00 -4.39 -25.15
N LEU A 73 7.13 -5.20 -25.75
CA LEU A 73 7.46 -6.48 -26.39
C LEU A 73 7.15 -6.42 -27.88
N HIS A 74 7.90 -7.17 -28.68
CA HIS A 74 7.61 -7.35 -30.11
C HIS A 74 7.22 -8.80 -30.35
N TYR A 75 6.01 -9.00 -30.85
CA TYR A 75 5.48 -10.33 -31.11
C TYR A 75 5.12 -10.51 -32.57
N LYS A 76 5.66 -11.55 -33.20
CA LYS A 76 5.27 -11.97 -34.54
C LYS A 76 4.12 -12.97 -34.42
N ALA A 77 2.93 -12.54 -34.76
CA ALA A 77 1.71 -13.35 -34.64
C ALA A 77 1.58 -14.39 -35.77
N ASN A 78 0.62 -15.30 -35.62
CA ASN A 78 0.36 -16.36 -36.59
C ASN A 78 -0.16 -15.83 -37.94
N ASP A 79 -0.70 -14.61 -38.00
CA ASP A 79 -1.08 -13.91 -39.20
C ASP A 79 0.14 -13.42 -40.03
N GLY A 80 1.35 -13.56 -39.48
CA GLY A 80 2.60 -13.16 -40.10
C GLY A 80 3.04 -11.70 -39.82
N GLU A 81 2.15 -10.89 -39.23
CA GLU A 81 2.41 -9.49 -38.87
C GLU A 81 3.14 -9.38 -37.52
N THR A 82 3.78 -8.22 -37.30
CA THR A 82 4.49 -7.95 -36.06
C THR A 82 3.75 -6.91 -35.25
N TYR A 83 3.41 -7.27 -34.02
CA TYR A 83 2.69 -6.42 -33.06
C TYR A 83 3.63 -5.87 -31.99
N VAL A 84 3.34 -4.66 -31.55
CA VAL A 84 3.93 -4.04 -30.36
C VAL A 84 2.98 -4.26 -29.20
N LEU A 85 3.44 -5.00 -28.21
CA LEU A 85 2.69 -5.32 -27.00
C LEU A 85 3.28 -4.51 -25.85
N ASN A 86 2.56 -3.55 -25.32
CA ASN A 86 2.95 -2.78 -24.14
C ASN A 86 2.23 -3.39 -22.94
N LEU A 87 2.96 -4.15 -22.14
CA LEU A 87 2.49 -4.71 -20.89
C LEU A 87 2.76 -3.71 -19.77
N ILE A 88 1.73 -3.43 -18.96
CA ILE A 88 1.87 -2.76 -17.67
C ILE A 88 1.53 -3.77 -16.58
N ASP A 89 2.55 -4.20 -15.83
CA ASP A 89 2.38 -5.09 -14.69
C ASP A 89 1.84 -4.29 -13.50
N THR A 90 0.68 -4.68 -12.97
CA THR A 90 -0.05 -3.93 -11.93
C THR A 90 0.05 -4.61 -10.58
N PRO A 91 0.09 -3.87 -9.46
CA PRO A 91 -0.08 -4.46 -8.14
C PRO A 91 -1.39 -5.26 -8.01
N GLY A 92 -1.41 -6.28 -7.16
CA GLY A 92 -2.62 -7.07 -6.90
C GLY A 92 -3.34 -6.69 -5.61
N HIS A 93 -2.70 -5.96 -4.70
CA HIS A 93 -3.21 -5.67 -3.36
C HIS A 93 -4.07 -4.39 -3.31
N VAL A 94 -5.11 -4.39 -2.47
CA VAL A 94 -6.05 -3.27 -2.31
C VAL A 94 -5.39 -1.94 -1.94
N ASP A 95 -4.36 -1.96 -1.10
CA ASP A 95 -3.62 -0.75 -0.71
C ASP A 95 -3.02 -0.02 -1.92
N PHE A 96 -2.79 -0.73 -3.03
CA PHE A 96 -2.26 -0.18 -4.27
C PHE A 96 -3.33 0.06 -5.35
N ALA A 97 -4.62 0.09 -4.96
CA ALA A 97 -5.72 0.33 -5.90
C ALA A 97 -5.53 1.63 -6.73
N TYR A 98 -4.85 2.63 -6.17
CA TYR A 98 -4.48 3.85 -6.89
C TYR A 98 -3.49 3.58 -8.03
N GLU A 99 -2.44 2.76 -7.79
CA GLU A 99 -1.48 2.32 -8.82
C GLU A 99 -2.18 1.50 -9.91
N VAL A 100 -3.09 0.60 -9.51
CA VAL A 100 -3.91 -0.20 -10.43
C VAL A 100 -4.74 0.71 -11.34
N SER A 101 -5.49 1.65 -10.77
CA SER A 101 -6.34 2.59 -11.53
C SER A 101 -5.57 3.40 -12.56
N ARG A 102 -4.35 3.88 -12.22
CA ARG A 102 -3.48 4.61 -13.14
C ARG A 102 -3.01 3.74 -14.30
N SER A 103 -2.57 2.54 -13.98
CA SER A 103 -2.08 1.57 -14.97
C SER A 103 -3.18 1.16 -15.94
N LEU A 104 -4.37 0.87 -15.43
CA LEU A 104 -5.55 0.57 -16.25
C LEU A 104 -5.89 1.74 -17.19
N SER A 105 -5.85 2.97 -16.74
CA SER A 105 -6.15 4.14 -17.59
C SER A 105 -5.15 4.33 -18.75
N ALA A 106 -4.01 3.66 -18.71
CA ALA A 106 -3.04 3.66 -19.80
C ALA A 106 -3.23 2.50 -20.79
N CYS A 107 -4.19 1.61 -20.57
CA CYS A 107 -4.42 0.41 -21.36
C CYS A 107 -5.82 0.40 -22.00
N GLU A 108 -6.00 -0.45 -23.01
CA GLU A 108 -7.28 -0.74 -23.65
C GLU A 108 -7.86 -2.07 -23.21
N GLY A 109 -7.07 -2.93 -22.57
CA GLY A 109 -7.53 -4.23 -22.14
C GLY A 109 -6.70 -4.82 -21.01
N SER A 110 -7.17 -5.94 -20.47
CA SER A 110 -6.51 -6.63 -19.37
C SER A 110 -6.60 -8.14 -19.52
N LEU A 111 -5.55 -8.82 -19.07
CA LEU A 111 -5.58 -10.26 -18.84
C LEU A 111 -6.11 -10.52 -17.44
N LEU A 112 -7.25 -11.18 -17.32
CA LEU A 112 -7.77 -11.66 -16.06
C LEU A 112 -7.16 -13.04 -15.77
N VAL A 113 -6.20 -13.11 -14.84
CA VAL A 113 -5.52 -14.35 -14.50
C VAL A 113 -6.12 -14.93 -13.22
N VAL A 114 -6.67 -16.13 -13.32
CA VAL A 114 -7.28 -16.87 -12.21
C VAL A 114 -6.56 -18.21 -12.05
N ASP A 115 -6.26 -18.58 -10.81
CA ASP A 115 -5.72 -19.90 -10.46
C ASP A 115 -6.81 -20.96 -10.65
N ALA A 116 -6.55 -21.95 -11.52
CA ALA A 116 -7.50 -23.02 -11.82
C ALA A 116 -7.79 -23.96 -10.63
N SER A 117 -7.01 -23.88 -9.55
CA SER A 117 -7.22 -24.65 -8.32
C SER A 117 -7.94 -23.86 -7.22
N GLN A 118 -7.73 -22.54 -7.15
CA GLN A 118 -8.29 -21.68 -6.09
C GLN A 118 -9.57 -20.96 -6.54
N GLY A 119 -9.62 -20.51 -7.79
CA GLY A 119 -10.74 -19.80 -8.37
C GLY A 119 -10.72 -18.29 -8.11
N VAL A 120 -11.90 -17.67 -8.20
CA VAL A 120 -12.06 -16.22 -8.01
C VAL A 120 -11.89 -15.86 -6.54
N GLU A 121 -11.12 -14.80 -6.29
CA GLU A 121 -10.83 -14.24 -4.97
C GLU A 121 -11.35 -12.80 -4.86
N ALA A 122 -11.50 -12.26 -3.63
CA ALA A 122 -12.08 -10.94 -3.41
C ALA A 122 -11.35 -9.80 -4.15
N GLN A 123 -10.01 -9.83 -4.14
CA GLN A 123 -9.20 -8.85 -4.87
C GLN A 123 -9.34 -8.96 -6.40
N THR A 124 -9.56 -10.17 -6.90
CA THR A 124 -9.86 -10.39 -8.33
C THR A 124 -11.10 -9.60 -8.74
N LEU A 125 -12.17 -9.69 -7.93
CA LEU A 125 -13.42 -8.97 -8.18
C LEU A 125 -13.22 -7.45 -8.22
N ALA A 126 -12.55 -6.90 -7.21
CA ALA A 126 -12.31 -5.47 -7.12
C ALA A 126 -11.53 -4.94 -8.33
N ASN A 127 -10.44 -5.64 -8.71
CA ASN A 127 -9.61 -5.24 -9.83
C ASN A 127 -10.33 -5.41 -11.20
N VAL A 128 -11.17 -6.44 -11.34
CA VAL A 128 -11.97 -6.64 -12.55
C VAL A 128 -13.01 -5.53 -12.71
N TYR A 129 -13.70 -5.15 -11.64
CA TYR A 129 -14.65 -4.03 -11.71
C TYR A 129 -13.96 -2.72 -12.07
N GLN A 130 -12.76 -2.47 -11.55
CA GLN A 130 -11.98 -1.31 -11.97
C GLN A 130 -11.60 -1.36 -13.47
N ALA A 131 -11.28 -2.53 -14.01
CA ALA A 131 -11.00 -2.70 -15.44
C ALA A 131 -12.28 -2.45 -16.28
N ILE A 132 -13.43 -2.98 -15.85
CA ILE A 132 -14.73 -2.75 -16.52
C ILE A 132 -15.10 -1.26 -16.49
N ASP A 133 -14.93 -0.58 -15.35
CA ASP A 133 -15.19 0.87 -15.22
C ASP A 133 -14.29 1.72 -16.13
N ASN A 134 -13.10 1.22 -16.46
CA ASN A 134 -12.20 1.82 -17.44
C ASN A 134 -12.49 1.37 -18.89
N ASN A 135 -13.59 0.63 -19.14
CA ASN A 135 -14.00 0.08 -20.43
C ASN A 135 -12.96 -0.85 -21.06
N HIS A 136 -12.25 -1.65 -20.26
CA HIS A 136 -11.31 -2.64 -20.77
C HIS A 136 -12.00 -3.84 -21.40
N GLU A 137 -11.45 -4.32 -22.49
CA GLU A 137 -11.72 -5.67 -22.96
C GLU A 137 -10.93 -6.66 -22.08
N LEU A 138 -11.57 -7.72 -21.63
CA LEU A 138 -10.99 -8.70 -20.72
C LEU A 138 -10.73 -10.01 -21.46
N VAL A 139 -9.49 -10.52 -21.32
CA VAL A 139 -9.14 -11.87 -21.77
C VAL A 139 -8.92 -12.74 -20.53
N THR A 140 -9.78 -13.74 -20.36
CA THR A 140 -9.69 -14.67 -19.23
C THR A 140 -8.61 -15.70 -19.46
N VAL A 141 -7.73 -15.88 -18.47
CA VAL A 141 -6.61 -16.82 -18.47
C VAL A 141 -6.67 -17.65 -17.19
N LEU A 142 -6.84 -18.98 -17.34
CA LEU A 142 -6.81 -19.91 -16.22
C LEU A 142 -5.40 -20.49 -16.08
N ASN A 143 -4.74 -20.13 -15.01
CA ASN A 143 -3.35 -20.53 -14.73
C ASN A 143 -3.26 -21.72 -13.79
N LYS A 144 -2.07 -22.32 -13.73
CA LYS A 144 -1.74 -23.49 -12.89
C LYS A 144 -2.52 -24.75 -13.22
N ILE A 145 -2.87 -24.96 -14.49
CA ILE A 145 -3.56 -26.18 -14.95
C ILE A 145 -2.70 -27.46 -14.80
N ASP A 146 -1.41 -27.30 -14.52
CA ASP A 146 -0.48 -28.39 -14.18
C ASP A 146 -0.70 -28.98 -12.79
N LEU A 147 -1.45 -28.31 -11.92
CA LEU A 147 -1.73 -28.79 -10.58
C LEU A 147 -2.80 -29.89 -10.58
N PRO A 148 -2.64 -30.95 -9.77
CA PRO A 148 -3.65 -32.02 -9.67
C PRO A 148 -5.02 -31.55 -9.18
N ALA A 149 -5.06 -30.42 -8.46
CA ALA A 149 -6.29 -29.81 -7.93
C ALA A 149 -6.94 -28.80 -8.90
N ALA A 150 -6.40 -28.66 -10.12
CA ALA A 150 -6.95 -27.73 -11.09
C ALA A 150 -8.28 -28.24 -11.66
N GLU A 151 -9.32 -27.40 -11.61
CA GLU A 151 -10.68 -27.68 -12.12
C GLU A 151 -11.14 -26.58 -13.09
N PRO A 152 -10.55 -26.49 -14.30
CA PRO A 152 -10.79 -25.36 -15.21
C PRO A 152 -12.26 -25.11 -15.53
N GLU A 153 -13.06 -26.16 -15.79
CA GLU A 153 -14.47 -25.98 -16.16
C GLU A 153 -15.29 -25.41 -14.99
N ARG A 154 -15.07 -25.87 -13.78
CA ARG A 154 -15.69 -25.31 -12.57
C ARG A 154 -15.33 -23.83 -12.37
N ILE A 155 -14.08 -23.46 -12.67
CA ILE A 155 -13.63 -22.08 -12.51
C ILE A 155 -14.21 -21.16 -13.60
N LYS A 156 -14.40 -21.66 -14.84
CA LYS A 156 -15.14 -20.92 -15.87
C LYS A 156 -16.56 -20.59 -15.42
N GLU A 157 -17.29 -21.59 -14.95
CA GLU A 157 -18.65 -21.40 -14.40
C GLU A 157 -18.64 -20.38 -13.26
N GLN A 158 -17.68 -20.47 -12.35
CA GLN A 158 -17.53 -19.52 -11.24
C GLN A 158 -17.30 -18.07 -11.73
N ILE A 159 -16.47 -17.87 -12.76
CA ILE A 159 -16.21 -16.56 -13.34
C ILE A 159 -17.50 -15.97 -13.95
N GLU A 160 -18.26 -16.78 -14.68
CA GLU A 160 -19.52 -16.39 -15.27
C GLU A 160 -20.57 -16.02 -14.21
N GLU A 161 -20.72 -16.83 -13.16
CA GLU A 161 -21.68 -16.60 -12.09
C GLU A 161 -21.33 -15.38 -11.21
N VAL A 162 -20.07 -15.19 -10.90
CA VAL A 162 -19.62 -14.19 -9.90
C VAL A 162 -19.29 -12.85 -10.53
N ILE A 163 -18.62 -12.87 -11.69
CA ILE A 163 -18.15 -11.65 -12.36
C ILE A 163 -19.15 -11.23 -13.47
N GLY A 164 -19.82 -12.21 -14.06
CA GLY A 164 -20.78 -11.97 -15.14
C GLY A 164 -20.15 -11.80 -16.52
N ILE A 165 -18.92 -12.29 -16.72
CA ILE A 165 -18.22 -12.29 -18.02
C ILE A 165 -18.16 -13.71 -18.58
N ASP A 166 -18.29 -13.84 -19.92
CA ASP A 166 -18.14 -15.12 -20.60
C ASP A 166 -16.69 -15.64 -20.46
N ALA A 167 -16.56 -16.82 -19.89
CA ALA A 167 -15.28 -17.50 -19.69
C ALA A 167 -15.15 -18.79 -20.53
N SER A 168 -16.13 -19.07 -21.42
CA SER A 168 -16.16 -20.29 -22.23
C SER A 168 -14.89 -20.47 -23.07
N ASP A 169 -14.32 -19.36 -23.58
CA ASP A 169 -13.12 -19.29 -24.40
C ASP A 169 -11.85 -18.89 -23.61
N ALA A 170 -11.85 -19.09 -22.28
CA ALA A 170 -10.71 -18.82 -21.43
C ALA A 170 -9.46 -19.61 -21.86
N VAL A 171 -8.32 -18.94 -21.88
CA VAL A 171 -7.04 -19.56 -22.24
C VAL A 171 -6.48 -20.36 -21.07
N LEU A 172 -6.22 -21.64 -21.28
CA LEU A 172 -5.71 -22.55 -20.27
C LEU A 172 -4.18 -22.60 -20.30
N ILE A 173 -3.53 -22.24 -19.17
CA ILE A 173 -2.08 -22.14 -19.11
C ILE A 173 -1.47 -22.75 -17.85
N SER A 174 -0.18 -23.04 -17.96
CA SER A 174 0.72 -23.14 -16.82
C SER A 174 1.90 -22.17 -17.04
N ALA A 175 1.86 -21.04 -16.37
CA ALA A 175 2.97 -20.08 -16.45
C ALA A 175 4.29 -20.70 -15.95
N LYS A 176 4.22 -21.62 -14.97
CA LYS A 176 5.39 -22.35 -14.47
C LYS A 176 6.06 -23.20 -15.55
N THR A 177 5.30 -23.97 -16.32
CA THR A 177 5.84 -24.89 -17.35
C THR A 177 5.96 -24.24 -18.73
N GLY A 178 5.30 -23.10 -18.98
CA GLY A 178 5.23 -22.43 -20.27
C GLY A 178 4.11 -22.92 -21.19
N LEU A 179 3.26 -23.87 -20.71
CA LEU A 179 2.14 -24.41 -21.48
C LEU A 179 1.10 -23.31 -21.73
N GLY A 180 0.59 -23.21 -22.98
CA GLY A 180 -0.46 -22.28 -23.38
C GLY A 180 -0.03 -20.80 -23.52
N ILE A 181 1.24 -20.46 -23.31
CA ILE A 181 1.73 -19.06 -23.43
C ILE A 181 1.58 -18.51 -24.87
N PRO A 182 1.85 -19.26 -25.94
CA PRO A 182 1.57 -18.80 -27.30
C PRO A 182 0.10 -18.45 -27.53
N ASP A 183 -0.82 -19.21 -26.93
CA ASP A 183 -2.26 -18.98 -27.06
C ASP A 183 -2.68 -17.67 -26.35
N VAL A 184 -2.02 -17.32 -25.24
CA VAL A 184 -2.23 -16.01 -24.57
C VAL A 184 -1.76 -14.87 -25.49
N LEU A 185 -0.59 -15.00 -26.14
CA LEU A 185 -0.07 -13.98 -27.06
C LEU A 185 -1.01 -13.77 -28.25
N GLU A 186 -1.53 -14.85 -28.85
CA GLU A 186 -2.53 -14.76 -29.91
C GLU A 186 -3.86 -14.14 -29.41
N ALA A 187 -4.30 -14.51 -28.21
CA ALA A 187 -5.49 -13.91 -27.61
C ALA A 187 -5.33 -12.39 -27.38
N ILE A 188 -4.17 -11.93 -26.94
CA ILE A 188 -3.86 -10.49 -26.81
C ILE A 188 -4.00 -9.79 -28.17
N VAL A 189 -3.41 -10.36 -29.23
CA VAL A 189 -3.44 -9.77 -30.57
C VAL A 189 -4.86 -9.69 -31.11
N HIS A 190 -5.65 -10.76 -30.99
CA HIS A 190 -6.95 -10.89 -31.65
C HIS A 190 -8.14 -10.39 -30.83
N LYS A 191 -8.09 -10.48 -29.51
CA LYS A 191 -9.22 -10.09 -28.65
C LYS A 191 -9.08 -8.67 -28.10
N LEU A 192 -7.86 -8.21 -27.75
CA LEU A 192 -7.72 -6.87 -27.23
C LEU A 192 -7.76 -5.82 -28.34
N PRO A 193 -8.44 -4.68 -28.09
CA PRO A 193 -8.55 -3.61 -29.08
C PRO A 193 -7.23 -2.84 -29.24
N ALA A 194 -7.04 -2.29 -30.43
CA ALA A 194 -5.97 -1.34 -30.67
C ALA A 194 -6.28 0.01 -30.02
N PRO A 195 -5.25 0.80 -29.65
CA PRO A 195 -5.45 2.16 -29.14
C PRO A 195 -6.21 3.03 -30.15
N LYS A 196 -7.01 3.97 -29.63
CA LYS A 196 -7.74 4.93 -30.45
C LYS A 196 -7.00 6.27 -30.47
N SER A 197 -6.98 6.93 -31.62
CA SER A 197 -6.51 8.31 -31.78
C SER A 197 -7.47 9.04 -32.71
N GLU A 198 -7.95 10.21 -32.28
CA GLU A 198 -8.88 11.02 -33.06
C GLU A 198 -8.15 11.92 -34.06
N GLY A 199 -6.97 12.41 -33.65
CA GLY A 199 -6.22 13.39 -34.44
C GLY A 199 -5.01 12.84 -35.18
N GLY A 200 -4.61 11.61 -34.89
CA GLY A 200 -3.44 10.97 -35.48
C GLY A 200 -2.12 11.71 -35.20
N ASP A 201 -1.08 11.40 -36.01
CA ASP A 201 0.30 11.89 -35.85
C ASP A 201 0.46 13.41 -36.03
N THR A 202 -0.40 14.05 -36.80
CA THR A 202 -0.31 15.47 -37.17
C THR A 202 -1.05 16.40 -36.22
N ALA A 203 -1.86 15.85 -35.33
CA ALA A 203 -2.56 16.62 -34.32
C ALA A 203 -1.58 17.29 -33.34
N PRO A 204 -2.04 18.30 -32.57
CA PRO A 204 -1.31 18.77 -31.40
C PRO A 204 -1.01 17.62 -30.44
N LEU A 205 0.18 17.61 -29.86
CA LEU A 205 0.55 16.58 -28.88
C LEU A 205 -0.45 16.57 -27.72
N LYS A 206 -0.98 15.40 -27.43
CA LYS A 206 -1.81 15.09 -26.29
C LYS A 206 -1.33 13.78 -25.69
N ALA A 207 -0.62 13.83 -24.58
CA ALA A 207 -0.10 12.65 -23.90
C ALA A 207 -0.53 12.65 -22.43
N LEU A 208 -0.83 11.48 -21.91
CA LEU A 208 -1.14 11.25 -20.51
C LEU A 208 0.16 11.00 -19.75
N LEU A 209 0.37 11.71 -18.65
CA LEU A 209 1.41 11.43 -17.66
C LEU A 209 0.91 10.28 -16.77
N VAL A 210 1.46 9.08 -17.01
CA VAL A 210 1.02 7.85 -16.32
C VAL A 210 1.69 7.71 -14.96
N ASP A 211 3.02 7.91 -14.93
CA ASP A 211 3.82 7.83 -13.70
C ASP A 211 5.08 8.70 -13.83
N SER A 212 5.73 8.98 -12.69
CA SER A 212 7.02 9.64 -12.64
C SER A 212 7.88 9.08 -11.51
N TRP A 213 9.19 9.03 -11.73
CA TRP A 213 10.16 8.60 -10.71
C TRP A 213 11.49 9.31 -10.89
N TYR A 214 12.28 9.28 -9.85
CA TYR A 214 13.62 9.85 -9.86
C TYR A 214 14.67 8.77 -10.10
N ASP A 215 15.48 8.98 -11.13
CA ASP A 215 16.68 8.18 -11.41
C ASP A 215 17.93 9.00 -11.05
N ALA A 216 18.88 8.38 -10.34
CA ALA A 216 20.07 9.07 -9.84
C ALA A 216 20.98 9.63 -10.97
N TYR A 217 20.89 9.06 -12.18
CA TYR A 217 21.71 9.44 -13.34
C TYR A 217 20.95 10.29 -14.36
N LEU A 218 19.66 10.06 -14.51
CA LEU A 218 18.83 10.67 -15.55
C LEU A 218 17.91 11.78 -15.00
N GLY A 219 17.83 11.94 -13.68
CA GLY A 219 16.92 12.87 -13.04
C GLY A 219 15.47 12.37 -13.05
N VAL A 220 14.51 13.27 -13.11
CA VAL A 220 13.09 12.91 -13.15
C VAL A 220 12.76 12.27 -14.50
N MET A 221 12.29 11.05 -14.45
CA MET A 221 11.76 10.29 -15.57
C MET A 221 10.24 10.32 -15.54
N VAL A 222 9.61 10.51 -16.68
CA VAL A 222 8.15 10.57 -16.80
C VAL A 222 7.69 9.50 -17.77
N LEU A 223 6.85 8.57 -17.30
CA LEU A 223 6.16 7.59 -18.13
C LEU A 223 4.97 8.26 -18.80
N VAL A 224 4.89 8.16 -20.10
CA VAL A 224 3.86 8.81 -20.90
C VAL A 224 3.16 7.82 -21.82
N ARG A 225 1.86 8.02 -22.01
CA ARG A 225 1.09 7.43 -23.09
C ARG A 225 0.66 8.52 -24.06
N VAL A 226 1.07 8.42 -25.30
CA VAL A 226 0.67 9.35 -26.35
C VAL A 226 -0.73 8.98 -26.85
N ILE A 227 -1.65 9.94 -26.82
CA ILE A 227 -3.03 9.78 -27.33
C ILE A 227 -3.10 10.31 -28.75
N ASP A 228 -2.69 11.57 -28.96
CA ASP A 228 -2.66 12.23 -30.26
C ASP A 228 -1.31 12.95 -30.46
N GLY A 229 -0.95 13.18 -31.70
CA GLY A 229 0.27 13.87 -32.07
C GLY A 229 1.51 13.00 -31.91
N THR A 230 2.69 13.63 -31.94
CA THR A 230 3.97 12.93 -31.84
C THR A 230 4.87 13.66 -30.84
N LEU A 231 5.34 12.94 -29.83
CA LEU A 231 6.32 13.41 -28.85
C LEU A 231 7.75 13.15 -29.40
N LYS A 232 8.59 14.18 -29.43
CA LYS A 232 9.94 14.09 -30.02
C LYS A 232 11.00 14.67 -29.11
N LYS A 233 12.21 14.14 -29.22
CA LYS A 233 13.41 14.75 -28.63
C LYS A 233 13.58 16.20 -29.10
N GLY A 234 13.96 17.12 -28.17
CA GLY A 234 14.14 18.55 -28.44
C GLY A 234 12.85 19.38 -28.45
N MET A 235 11.68 18.75 -28.38
CA MET A 235 10.38 19.45 -28.28
C MET A 235 10.25 20.17 -26.95
N THR A 236 9.71 21.40 -26.98
CA THR A 236 9.28 22.06 -25.74
C THR A 236 7.86 21.63 -25.41
N ILE A 237 7.70 20.98 -24.28
CA ILE A 237 6.43 20.49 -23.75
C ILE A 237 5.92 21.42 -22.65
N ARG A 238 4.61 21.37 -22.43
CA ARG A 238 3.91 22.05 -21.34
C ARG A 238 3.07 21.02 -20.57
N MET A 239 3.20 21.02 -19.26
CA MET A 239 2.30 20.33 -18.34
C MET A 239 1.04 21.19 -18.17
N MET A 240 -0.14 20.66 -18.53
CA MET A 240 -1.35 21.50 -18.58
C MET A 240 -1.90 21.85 -17.17
N GLY A 241 -1.65 20.98 -16.18
CA GLY A 241 -2.13 21.19 -14.81
C GLY A 241 -1.26 22.13 -13.98
N THR A 242 0.06 22.19 -14.24
CA THR A 242 1.01 23.04 -13.51
C THR A 242 1.51 24.23 -14.32
N ASP A 243 1.20 24.27 -15.63
CA ASP A 243 1.72 25.24 -16.61
C ASP A 243 3.25 25.24 -16.76
N ALA A 244 3.92 24.26 -16.18
CA ALA A 244 5.38 24.10 -16.24
C ALA A 244 5.83 23.70 -17.65
N LYS A 245 6.95 24.28 -18.10
CA LYS A 245 7.49 24.07 -19.46
C LYS A 245 8.88 23.48 -19.38
N TYR A 246 9.10 22.43 -20.18
CA TYR A 246 10.36 21.73 -20.22
C TYR A 246 10.74 21.35 -21.64
N GLN A 247 12.05 21.25 -21.90
CA GLN A 247 12.56 20.74 -23.17
C GLN A 247 12.85 19.24 -23.02
N VAL A 248 12.27 18.42 -23.89
CA VAL A 248 12.50 16.97 -23.92
C VAL A 248 13.95 16.69 -24.35
N GLU A 249 14.71 16.08 -23.45
CA GLU A 249 16.11 15.71 -23.71
C GLU A 249 16.23 14.31 -24.30
N ARG A 250 15.45 13.36 -23.74
CA ARG A 250 15.43 11.98 -24.20
C ARG A 250 14.00 11.49 -24.33
N VAL A 251 13.80 10.63 -25.30
CA VAL A 251 12.59 9.84 -25.52
C VAL A 251 13.03 8.39 -25.58
N GLY A 252 12.28 7.47 -25.00
CA GLY A 252 12.62 6.06 -25.05
C GLY A 252 11.49 5.16 -24.61
N VAL A 253 11.78 3.86 -24.63
CA VAL A 253 10.87 2.78 -24.23
C VAL A 253 11.60 1.80 -23.30
N LEU A 254 10.84 1.07 -22.53
CA LEU A 254 11.33 0.05 -21.61
C LEU A 254 11.12 -1.34 -22.24
N THR A 255 12.22 -2.04 -22.59
CA THR A 255 12.20 -3.36 -23.26
C THR A 255 13.04 -4.40 -22.55
N PRO A 256 12.75 -4.88 -21.43
CA PRO A 256 12.90 -4.46 -20.04
C PRO A 256 14.03 -3.46 -19.77
N LYS A 257 15.03 -3.37 -20.66
CA LYS A 257 16.08 -2.33 -20.58
C LYS A 257 15.62 -1.05 -21.27
N MET A 258 16.11 0.08 -20.84
CA MET A 258 15.83 1.36 -21.47
C MET A 258 16.43 1.42 -22.89
N VAL A 259 15.60 1.70 -23.86
CA VAL A 259 16.02 1.90 -25.26
C VAL A 259 15.63 3.30 -25.72
N ALA A 260 16.61 4.08 -26.16
CA ALA A 260 16.37 5.42 -26.71
C ALA A 260 15.63 5.35 -28.05
N MET A 261 14.64 6.26 -28.21
CA MET A 261 13.86 6.43 -29.42
C MET A 261 13.95 7.89 -29.90
N ASP A 262 13.70 8.15 -31.17
CA ASP A 262 13.64 9.52 -31.69
C ASP A 262 12.29 10.17 -31.37
N SER A 263 11.23 9.39 -31.31
CA SER A 263 9.87 9.87 -31.07
C SER A 263 8.94 8.76 -30.61
N LEU A 264 7.81 9.17 -29.98
CA LEU A 264 6.65 8.33 -29.69
C LEU A 264 5.43 8.88 -30.40
N GLY A 265 4.73 8.03 -31.14
CA GLY A 265 3.49 8.33 -31.85
C GLY A 265 2.22 7.97 -31.05
N PRO A 266 1.03 8.22 -31.63
CA PRO A 266 -0.23 7.85 -31.01
C PRO A 266 -0.30 6.37 -30.61
N GLY A 267 -0.88 6.08 -29.45
CA GLY A 267 -1.01 4.74 -28.89
C GLY A 267 0.25 4.19 -28.22
N GLU A 268 1.42 4.82 -28.41
CA GLU A 268 2.66 4.32 -27.84
C GLU A 268 2.83 4.74 -26.36
N ILE A 269 3.41 3.83 -25.59
CA ILE A 269 3.83 4.05 -24.20
C ILE A 269 5.37 4.10 -24.17
N GLY A 270 5.91 5.08 -23.46
CA GLY A 270 7.34 5.23 -23.29
C GLY A 270 7.69 6.26 -22.23
N PHE A 271 8.95 6.59 -22.09
CA PHE A 271 9.42 7.56 -21.12
C PHE A 271 10.08 8.78 -21.76
N ILE A 272 10.09 9.87 -21.03
CA ILE A 272 10.86 11.06 -21.34
C ILE A 272 11.70 11.51 -20.15
N THR A 273 12.81 12.21 -20.46
CA THR A 273 13.52 13.05 -19.50
C THR A 273 13.58 14.48 -20.04
N ALA A 274 13.44 15.47 -19.20
CA ALA A 274 13.30 16.87 -19.59
C ALA A 274 13.91 17.86 -18.59
N SER A 275 15.00 17.50 -17.89
CA SER A 275 15.64 18.32 -16.83
C SER A 275 14.64 18.89 -15.81
N ILE A 276 13.64 18.11 -15.46
CA ILE A 276 12.62 18.51 -14.49
C ILE A 276 13.28 18.57 -13.11
N LYS A 277 13.21 19.74 -12.47
CA LYS A 277 13.87 20.00 -11.19
C LYS A 277 13.00 19.63 -10.00
N GLU A 278 11.69 19.79 -10.15
CA GLU A 278 10.72 19.55 -9.09
C GLU A 278 9.71 18.50 -9.52
N VAL A 279 9.63 17.40 -8.77
CA VAL A 279 8.64 16.34 -9.03
C VAL A 279 7.21 16.86 -8.87
N ALA A 280 7.01 17.89 -8.06
CA ALA A 280 5.72 18.56 -7.93
C ALA A 280 5.15 19.09 -9.27
N ASP A 281 6.01 19.34 -10.27
CA ASP A 281 5.60 19.75 -11.61
C ASP A 281 5.12 18.58 -12.47
N THR A 282 5.38 17.33 -12.06
CA THR A 282 4.97 16.11 -12.77
C THR A 282 3.81 15.42 -12.05
N ARG A 283 2.67 16.09 -12.01
CA ARG A 283 1.48 15.47 -11.40
C ARG A 283 1.00 14.30 -12.23
N VAL A 284 0.92 13.14 -11.60
CA VAL A 284 0.40 11.93 -12.23
C VAL A 284 -1.06 12.18 -12.68
N GLY A 285 -1.35 11.81 -13.92
CA GLY A 285 -2.65 12.11 -14.56
C GLY A 285 -2.70 13.44 -15.32
N ASP A 286 -1.64 14.27 -15.27
CA ASP A 286 -1.61 15.52 -16.04
C ASP A 286 -1.51 15.25 -17.54
N THR A 287 -1.88 16.24 -18.32
CA THR A 287 -1.78 16.22 -19.77
C THR A 287 -0.52 16.95 -20.23
N ILE A 288 0.29 16.26 -20.99
CA ILE A 288 1.48 16.83 -21.65
C ILE A 288 1.10 17.23 -23.05
N THR A 289 1.41 18.49 -23.41
CA THR A 289 1.18 19.02 -24.75
C THR A 289 2.39 19.75 -25.30
N GLU A 290 2.40 20.06 -26.61
CA GLU A 290 3.42 20.91 -27.22
C GLU A 290 3.18 22.39 -26.85
N ASP A 291 4.19 23.10 -26.36
CA ASP A 291 4.03 24.51 -25.94
C ASP A 291 3.66 25.44 -27.10
N LYS A 292 4.19 25.21 -28.28
CA LYS A 292 3.93 26.06 -29.48
C LYS A 292 2.53 25.81 -30.06
N ARG A 293 1.99 24.62 -29.91
CA ARG A 293 0.71 24.19 -30.47
C ARG A 293 -0.03 23.31 -29.46
N PRO A 294 -0.50 23.91 -28.36
CA PRO A 294 -1.14 23.15 -27.29
C PRO A 294 -2.46 22.52 -27.74
N THR A 295 -2.78 21.35 -27.17
CA THR A 295 -4.11 20.75 -27.30
C THR A 295 -5.15 21.63 -26.60
N ALA A 296 -6.36 21.69 -27.16
CA ALA A 296 -7.43 22.56 -26.62
C ALA A 296 -8.04 22.02 -25.32
N LYS A 297 -8.01 20.70 -25.10
CA LYS A 297 -8.66 20.06 -23.95
C LYS A 297 -7.71 19.08 -23.29
N ALA A 298 -7.52 19.27 -21.99
CA ALA A 298 -6.80 18.31 -21.14
C ALA A 298 -7.56 16.97 -21.02
N LEU A 299 -6.83 15.91 -20.75
CA LEU A 299 -7.39 14.62 -20.35
C LEU A 299 -8.04 14.73 -18.95
N PRO A 300 -8.95 13.83 -18.59
CA PRO A 300 -9.65 13.88 -17.29
C PRO A 300 -8.70 13.86 -16.08
N GLY A 301 -7.50 13.29 -16.24
CA GLY A 301 -6.55 13.12 -15.16
C GLY A 301 -6.96 12.04 -14.15
N PHE A 302 -6.23 11.98 -13.04
CA PHE A 302 -6.51 11.07 -11.94
C PHE A 302 -6.93 11.86 -10.70
N LYS A 303 -7.80 11.25 -9.88
CA LYS A 303 -8.07 11.79 -8.54
C LYS A 303 -6.79 11.63 -7.71
N PRO A 304 -6.40 12.62 -6.89
CA PRO A 304 -5.27 12.47 -5.98
C PRO A 304 -5.47 11.25 -5.06
N ALA A 305 -4.40 10.53 -4.80
CA ALA A 305 -4.41 9.50 -3.77
C ALA A 305 -4.72 10.15 -2.41
N GLN A 306 -5.67 9.56 -1.67
CA GLN A 306 -6.01 10.04 -0.34
C GLN A 306 -5.52 9.03 0.69
N PRO A 307 -4.59 9.42 1.58
CA PRO A 307 -4.18 8.56 2.66
C PRO A 307 -5.35 8.25 3.60
N VAL A 308 -5.39 7.00 4.07
CA VAL A 308 -6.45 6.51 4.97
C VAL A 308 -5.91 6.03 6.32
N VAL A 309 -4.62 5.71 6.36
CA VAL A 309 -3.91 5.30 7.57
C VAL A 309 -2.80 6.31 7.85
N PHE A 310 -2.71 6.76 9.09
CA PHE A 310 -1.71 7.73 9.52
C PHE A 310 -0.92 7.18 10.70
N CYS A 311 0.41 7.35 10.67
CA CYS A 311 1.24 7.12 11.84
C CYS A 311 2.38 8.15 11.89
N GLY A 312 2.96 8.33 13.08
CA GLY A 312 4.20 9.08 13.26
C GLY A 312 5.40 8.15 13.02
N LEU A 313 6.37 8.59 12.24
CA LEU A 313 7.67 7.93 12.10
C LEU A 313 8.75 8.81 12.74
N PHE A 314 9.47 8.24 13.69
CA PHE A 314 10.50 8.93 14.46
C PHE A 314 11.81 8.15 14.37
N PRO A 315 12.97 8.83 14.26
CA PRO A 315 14.24 8.13 14.32
C PRO A 315 14.49 7.68 15.77
N VAL A 316 15.17 6.54 15.92
CA VAL A 316 15.59 6.04 17.24
C VAL A 316 16.59 6.99 17.87
N ASP A 317 17.60 7.42 17.11
CA ASP A 317 18.54 8.47 17.51
C ASP A 317 18.07 9.83 16.96
N ALA A 318 17.94 10.81 17.86
CA ALA A 318 17.54 12.17 17.46
C ALA A 318 18.54 12.83 16.49
N ALA A 319 19.79 12.35 16.43
CA ALA A 319 20.79 12.83 15.48
C ALA A 319 20.41 12.49 14.02
N ASP A 320 19.67 11.41 13.79
CA ASP A 320 19.30 10.92 12.45
C ASP A 320 18.09 11.65 11.86
N PHE A 321 17.54 12.67 12.54
CA PHE A 321 16.36 13.40 12.07
C PHE A 321 16.55 14.04 10.68
N GLU A 322 17.70 14.64 10.41
CA GLU A 322 17.96 15.27 9.10
C GLU A 322 18.16 14.21 8.00
N ASP A 323 18.72 13.05 8.35
CA ASP A 323 18.84 11.92 7.42
C ASP A 323 17.45 11.33 7.10
N LEU A 324 16.60 11.17 8.11
CA LEU A 324 15.21 10.78 7.92
C LEU A 324 14.47 11.77 7.02
N ARG A 325 14.63 13.07 7.25
CA ARG A 325 14.01 14.12 6.42
C ARG A 325 14.45 14.02 4.95
N SER A 326 15.75 13.80 4.72
CA SER A 326 16.31 13.61 3.37
C SER A 326 15.76 12.34 2.71
N ALA A 327 15.70 11.23 3.45
CA ALA A 327 15.17 9.96 2.99
C ALA A 327 13.69 10.05 2.61
N MET A 328 12.86 10.67 3.48
CA MET A 328 11.45 10.94 3.20
C MET A 328 11.25 11.74 1.91
N GLY A 329 12.05 12.78 1.70
CA GLY A 329 12.03 13.56 0.48
C GLY A 329 12.33 12.73 -0.76
N LYS A 330 13.37 11.89 -0.72
CA LYS A 330 13.75 11.00 -1.83
C LYS A 330 12.69 9.93 -2.08
N LEU A 331 12.12 9.35 -1.02
CA LEU A 331 11.09 8.31 -1.16
C LEU A 331 9.82 8.86 -1.82
N ARG A 332 9.40 10.06 -1.43
CA ARG A 332 8.24 10.76 -2.02
C ARG A 332 8.41 11.02 -3.53
N LEU A 333 9.65 11.15 -4.03
CA LEU A 333 9.90 11.29 -5.46
C LEU A 333 9.51 10.03 -6.24
N ASN A 334 9.58 8.87 -5.58
CA ASN A 334 9.32 7.57 -6.20
C ASN A 334 7.94 7.01 -5.83
N ASP A 335 7.26 7.62 -4.85
CA ASP A 335 5.93 7.25 -4.40
C ASP A 335 5.07 8.49 -4.17
N ALA A 336 4.28 8.85 -5.17
CA ALA A 336 3.42 10.04 -5.14
C ALA A 336 2.20 9.89 -4.22
N SER A 337 1.90 8.67 -3.76
CA SER A 337 0.80 8.39 -2.83
C SER A 337 1.17 8.59 -1.36
N PHE A 338 2.47 8.68 -1.07
CA PHE A 338 3.00 8.91 0.25
C PHE A 338 3.03 10.40 0.61
N SER A 339 2.43 10.75 1.75
CA SER A 339 2.42 12.12 2.27
C SER A 339 3.05 12.17 3.66
N PHE A 340 3.72 13.27 3.98
CA PHE A 340 4.30 13.48 5.30
C PHE A 340 4.39 14.96 5.66
N GLU A 341 4.32 15.25 6.95
CA GLU A 341 4.50 16.57 7.57
C GLU A 341 5.27 16.43 8.89
N MET A 342 5.96 17.52 9.28
CA MET A 342 6.73 17.48 10.52
C MET A 342 5.82 17.28 11.72
N GLU A 343 6.23 16.40 12.61
CA GLU A 343 5.58 16.14 13.89
C GLU A 343 6.60 16.19 15.02
N SER A 344 6.17 16.61 16.20
CA SER A 344 6.99 16.57 17.41
C SER A 344 6.24 15.83 18.51
N SER A 345 6.93 14.90 19.17
CA SER A 345 6.43 14.16 20.32
C SER A 345 7.25 14.53 21.56
N ALA A 346 6.58 14.74 22.68
CA ALA A 346 7.25 14.97 23.95
C ALA A 346 8.10 13.76 24.40
N ALA A 347 7.73 12.56 23.98
CA ALA A 347 8.41 11.31 24.30
C ALA A 347 9.50 10.94 23.30
N LEU A 348 9.26 11.18 21.98
CA LEU A 348 10.11 10.67 20.89
C LEU A 348 10.93 11.78 20.17
N GLY A 349 10.70 13.06 20.48
CA GLY A 349 11.39 14.17 19.84
C GLY A 349 10.77 14.57 18.49
N PHE A 350 11.60 14.91 17.51
CA PHE A 350 11.16 15.30 16.18
C PHE A 350 11.05 14.10 15.25
N GLY A 351 10.00 14.08 14.43
CA GLY A 351 9.71 13.06 13.44
C GLY A 351 8.75 13.57 12.37
N PHE A 352 8.05 12.65 11.73
CA PHE A 352 7.10 12.97 10.69
C PHE A 352 5.78 12.25 10.90
N ARG A 353 4.67 12.95 10.77
CA ARG A 353 3.35 12.39 10.60
C ARG A 353 3.18 11.99 9.14
N CYS A 354 2.98 10.72 8.89
CA CYS A 354 2.93 10.13 7.57
C CYS A 354 1.53 9.60 7.26
N GLY A 355 1.09 9.79 6.02
CA GLY A 355 -0.16 9.27 5.50
C GLY A 355 0.09 8.17 4.45
N PHE A 356 -0.62 7.06 4.57
CA PHE A 356 -0.47 5.85 3.78
C PHE A 356 -1.81 5.40 3.19
N LEU A 357 -1.77 4.66 2.09
CA LEU A 357 -2.96 4.11 1.44
C LEU A 357 -3.59 2.94 2.23
N GLY A 358 -2.79 2.26 3.05
CA GLY A 358 -3.20 1.15 3.89
C GLY A 358 -2.05 0.66 4.75
N LEU A 359 -2.24 -0.47 5.45
CA LEU A 359 -1.23 -1.03 6.35
C LEU A 359 -0.04 -1.61 5.62
N LEU A 360 -0.26 -2.35 4.54
CA LEU A 360 0.82 -2.91 3.75
C LEU A 360 1.68 -1.80 3.15
N HIS A 361 1.06 -0.70 2.71
CA HIS A 361 1.80 0.46 2.24
C HIS A 361 2.67 1.08 3.35
N LEU A 362 2.14 1.19 4.59
CA LEU A 362 2.92 1.65 5.76
C LEU A 362 4.13 0.76 6.03
N GLU A 363 3.93 -0.57 6.08
CA GLU A 363 5.02 -1.52 6.33
C GLU A 363 6.10 -1.44 5.26
N ILE A 364 5.72 -1.34 3.99
CA ILE A 364 6.65 -1.23 2.87
C ILE A 364 7.45 0.07 2.95
N ILE A 365 6.81 1.20 3.21
CA ILE A 365 7.51 2.48 3.34
C ILE A 365 8.50 2.46 4.51
N GLN A 366 8.09 1.91 5.65
CA GLN A 366 8.97 1.76 6.81
C GLN A 366 10.18 0.87 6.47
N GLU A 367 9.94 -0.31 5.91
CA GLU A 367 11.00 -1.24 5.54
C GLU A 367 11.94 -0.67 4.49
N ARG A 368 11.44 0.12 3.54
CA ARG A 368 12.27 0.84 2.58
C ARG A 368 13.14 1.90 3.23
N LEU A 369 12.60 2.67 4.18
CA LEU A 369 13.38 3.66 4.93
C LEU A 369 14.50 2.99 5.73
N GLU A 370 14.22 1.85 6.35
CA GLU A 370 15.20 1.07 7.12
C GLU A 370 16.29 0.48 6.22
N ARG A 371 15.91 -0.16 5.09
CA ARG A 371 16.85 -0.89 4.22
C ARG A 371 17.60 -0.01 3.22
N GLU A 372 16.90 0.94 2.56
CA GLU A 372 17.49 1.77 1.50
C GLU A 372 18.29 2.94 2.06
N PHE A 373 17.96 3.40 3.29
CA PHE A 373 18.57 4.58 3.89
C PHE A 373 19.27 4.32 5.24
N ASP A 374 19.32 3.05 5.70
CA ASP A 374 19.99 2.63 6.94
C ASP A 374 19.49 3.40 8.18
N LEU A 375 18.18 3.54 8.31
CA LEU A 375 17.51 4.27 9.39
C LEU A 375 16.82 3.32 10.35
N ASP A 376 17.06 3.50 11.65
CA ASP A 376 16.29 2.83 12.70
C ASP A 376 15.10 3.70 13.09
N LEU A 377 13.87 3.16 12.94
CA LEU A 377 12.63 3.94 13.08
C LEU A 377 11.71 3.40 14.18
N ILE A 378 11.01 4.32 14.84
CA ILE A 378 9.87 4.06 15.71
C ILE A 378 8.61 4.52 14.99
N ALA A 379 7.69 3.59 14.73
CA ALA A 379 6.36 3.91 14.26
C ALA A 379 5.40 4.05 15.44
N THR A 380 4.56 5.10 15.45
CA THR A 380 3.46 5.22 16.43
C THR A 380 2.29 4.32 16.05
N ALA A 381 1.29 4.20 16.93
CA ALA A 381 0.06 3.47 16.60
C ALA A 381 -0.56 4.02 15.31
N PRO A 382 -0.88 3.16 14.33
CA PRO A 382 -1.62 3.61 13.17
C PRO A 382 -2.99 4.15 13.60
N SER A 383 -3.43 5.22 12.96
CA SER A 383 -4.71 5.86 13.23
C SER A 383 -5.41 6.18 11.91
N VAL A 384 -6.72 6.32 11.97
CA VAL A 384 -7.55 6.77 10.84
C VAL A 384 -7.91 8.25 11.01
N VAL A 385 -8.47 8.87 9.99
CA VAL A 385 -8.98 10.25 10.07
C VAL A 385 -10.36 10.25 10.68
N TYR A 386 -10.52 10.92 11.83
CA TYR A 386 -11.82 11.13 12.45
C TYR A 386 -12.37 12.51 12.09
N LYS A 387 -13.68 12.62 11.97
CA LYS A 387 -14.35 13.91 11.83
C LYS A 387 -14.99 14.30 13.16
N LEU A 388 -14.61 15.47 13.64
CA LEU A 388 -15.13 16.05 14.88
C LEU A 388 -16.14 17.13 14.53
N PHE A 389 -17.38 16.95 14.97
CA PHE A 389 -18.41 17.98 14.92
C PHE A 389 -18.38 18.74 16.25
N MET A 390 -18.07 20.01 16.19
CA MET A 390 -17.89 20.85 17.38
C MET A 390 -19.21 21.48 17.81
N ASN A 391 -19.34 21.83 19.09
CA ASN A 391 -20.54 22.51 19.62
C ASN A 391 -20.79 23.89 19.00
N ASP A 392 -19.79 24.51 18.38
CA ASP A 392 -19.91 25.78 17.65
C ASP A 392 -20.37 25.60 16.20
N GLY A 393 -20.65 24.36 15.77
CA GLY A 393 -21.07 24.01 14.42
C GLY A 393 -19.91 23.85 13.43
N SER A 394 -18.65 24.00 13.84
CA SER A 394 -17.50 23.74 12.97
C SER A 394 -17.20 22.25 12.85
N GLU A 395 -16.73 21.81 11.68
CA GLU A 395 -16.21 20.47 11.42
C GLU A 395 -14.67 20.53 11.42
N ARG A 396 -14.04 19.55 12.05
CA ARG A 396 -12.57 19.39 12.09
C ARG A 396 -12.18 17.98 11.82
N GLU A 397 -11.09 17.77 11.11
CA GLU A 397 -10.46 16.47 10.96
C GLU A 397 -9.43 16.26 12.07
N LEU A 398 -9.43 15.05 12.65
CA LEU A 398 -8.48 14.61 13.66
C LEU A 398 -7.64 13.49 13.07
N HIS A 399 -6.39 13.79 12.76
CA HIS A 399 -5.42 12.83 12.24
C HIS A 399 -4.60 12.17 13.35
N ASN A 400 -4.28 12.91 14.42
CA ASN A 400 -3.51 12.43 15.57
C ASN A 400 -4.38 12.44 16.83
N PRO A 401 -4.59 11.31 17.52
CA PRO A 401 -5.31 11.28 18.79
C PRO A 401 -4.73 12.21 19.86
N ALA A 402 -3.42 12.53 19.81
CA ALA A 402 -2.79 13.46 20.76
C ALA A 402 -3.38 14.87 20.66
N ASP A 403 -3.78 15.31 19.45
CA ASP A 403 -4.29 16.65 19.15
C ASP A 403 -5.80 16.80 19.41
N MET A 404 -6.43 15.78 20.02
CA MET A 404 -7.87 15.83 20.32
C MET A 404 -8.23 17.03 21.20
N PRO A 405 -9.16 17.89 20.75
CA PRO A 405 -9.64 19.02 21.53
C PRO A 405 -10.30 18.57 22.85
N ASP A 406 -10.58 19.54 23.73
CA ASP A 406 -11.35 19.29 24.94
C ASP A 406 -12.70 18.65 24.58
N VAL A 407 -12.96 17.48 25.17
CA VAL A 407 -14.17 16.67 24.93
C VAL A 407 -15.46 17.47 25.14
N VAL A 408 -15.46 18.44 26.04
CA VAL A 408 -16.62 19.31 26.31
C VAL A 408 -17.01 20.15 25.09
N LYS A 409 -16.09 20.41 24.19
CA LYS A 409 -16.32 21.21 22.96
C LYS A 409 -16.81 20.39 21.78
N ILE A 410 -16.79 19.06 21.88
CA ILE A 410 -17.13 18.14 20.79
C ILE A 410 -18.58 17.69 20.98
N ALA A 411 -19.39 17.85 19.94
CA ALA A 411 -20.76 17.35 19.87
C ALA A 411 -20.78 15.86 19.47
N GLU A 412 -20.11 15.53 18.35
CA GLU A 412 -20.09 14.17 17.78
C GLU A 412 -18.70 13.83 17.24
N ILE A 413 -18.36 12.57 17.26
CA ILE A 413 -17.14 12.01 16.66
C ILE A 413 -17.55 10.98 15.64
N HIS A 414 -17.15 11.18 14.38
CA HIS A 414 -17.40 10.25 13.30
C HIS A 414 -16.11 9.53 12.90
N GLU A 415 -16.21 8.23 12.72
CA GLU A 415 -15.13 7.35 12.25
C GLU A 415 -15.38 6.85 10.83
N PRO A 416 -14.33 6.61 10.01
CA PRO A 416 -14.50 6.07 8.68
C PRO A 416 -14.93 4.60 8.75
N TRP A 417 -15.86 4.24 7.88
CA TRP A 417 -16.35 2.88 7.69
C TRP A 417 -15.94 2.34 6.34
N ILE A 418 -15.77 1.04 6.27
CA ILE A 418 -15.47 0.30 5.05
C ILE A 418 -16.55 -0.72 4.77
N ARG A 419 -16.74 -1.02 3.51
CA ARG A 419 -17.45 -2.21 3.06
C ARG A 419 -16.42 -3.26 2.70
N ALA A 420 -16.37 -4.31 3.50
CA ALA A 420 -15.43 -5.41 3.36
C ALA A 420 -16.10 -6.59 2.66
N THR A 421 -15.40 -7.20 1.72
CA THR A 421 -15.77 -8.47 1.08
C THR A 421 -14.77 -9.53 1.51
N ILE A 422 -15.27 -10.60 2.11
CA ILE A 422 -14.46 -11.73 2.58
C ILE A 422 -14.94 -12.98 1.86
N LEU A 423 -14.03 -13.68 1.19
CA LEU A 423 -14.31 -14.96 0.56
C LEU A 423 -13.58 -16.06 1.33
N THR A 424 -14.30 -17.10 1.76
CA THR A 424 -13.73 -18.15 2.62
C THR A 424 -14.38 -19.49 2.38
N PRO A 425 -13.66 -20.63 2.57
CA PRO A 425 -14.31 -21.93 2.71
C PRO A 425 -15.29 -21.96 3.88
N ASP A 426 -16.38 -22.73 3.74
CA ASP A 426 -17.47 -22.81 4.73
C ASP A 426 -16.99 -23.25 6.13
N ASP A 427 -15.95 -24.09 6.20
CA ASP A 427 -15.36 -24.57 7.44
C ASP A 427 -14.89 -23.44 8.38
N TYR A 428 -14.53 -22.30 7.85
CA TYR A 428 -14.02 -21.15 8.62
C TYR A 428 -15.06 -20.04 8.85
N LEU A 429 -16.24 -20.17 8.23
CA LEU A 429 -17.29 -19.14 8.25
C LEU A 429 -17.66 -18.70 9.66
N GLY A 430 -17.89 -19.64 10.59
CA GLY A 430 -18.30 -19.33 11.97
C GLY A 430 -17.26 -18.49 12.73
N GLY A 431 -15.96 -18.79 12.53
CA GLY A 431 -14.87 -18.04 13.15
C GLY A 431 -14.77 -16.60 12.61
N ILE A 432 -14.98 -16.44 11.31
CA ILE A 432 -14.92 -15.15 10.61
C ILE A 432 -16.13 -14.27 10.98
N LEU A 433 -17.32 -14.85 11.03
CA LEU A 433 -18.52 -14.15 11.51
C LEU A 433 -18.31 -13.58 12.92
N LYS A 434 -17.75 -14.39 13.83
CA LYS A 434 -17.42 -13.96 15.18
C LYS A 434 -16.38 -12.83 15.17
N LEU A 435 -15.31 -12.96 14.37
CA LEU A 435 -14.29 -11.91 14.25
C LEU A 435 -14.92 -10.58 13.81
N CYS A 436 -15.77 -10.58 12.78
CA CYS A 436 -16.46 -9.38 12.29
C CYS A 436 -17.37 -8.77 13.37
N GLN A 437 -18.11 -9.60 14.12
CA GLN A 437 -18.97 -9.14 15.22
C GLN A 437 -18.15 -8.52 16.36
N ASP A 438 -17.04 -9.16 16.76
CA ASP A 438 -16.13 -8.65 17.80
C ASP A 438 -15.51 -7.30 17.41
N ARG A 439 -15.43 -7.00 16.09
CA ARG A 439 -14.96 -5.74 15.50
C ARG A 439 -16.08 -4.76 15.14
N ARG A 440 -17.23 -4.86 15.77
CA ARG A 440 -18.40 -3.98 15.56
C ARG A 440 -18.96 -4.03 14.13
N GLY A 441 -18.68 -5.11 13.39
CA GLY A 441 -19.13 -5.27 12.02
C GLY A 441 -20.64 -5.46 11.91
N ILE A 442 -21.20 -4.90 10.84
CA ILE A 442 -22.61 -5.05 10.46
C ILE A 442 -22.64 -5.91 9.21
N GLN A 443 -23.26 -7.09 9.33
CA GLN A 443 -23.43 -7.96 8.15
C GLN A 443 -24.39 -7.34 7.15
N VAL A 444 -23.93 -7.19 5.92
CA VAL A 444 -24.72 -6.67 4.80
C VAL A 444 -25.31 -7.84 4.03
N GLU A 445 -24.46 -8.80 3.66
CA GLU A 445 -24.86 -9.93 2.81
C GLU A 445 -24.02 -11.17 3.12
N LEU A 446 -24.60 -12.33 2.92
CA LEU A 446 -23.91 -13.62 2.89
C LEU A 446 -24.43 -14.42 1.71
N THR A 447 -23.56 -14.67 0.76
CA THR A 447 -23.87 -15.47 -0.44
C THR A 447 -22.86 -16.60 -0.57
N TYR A 448 -23.16 -17.57 -1.42
CA TYR A 448 -22.24 -18.67 -1.70
C TYR A 448 -21.81 -18.61 -3.15
N VAL A 449 -20.53 -18.74 -3.35
CA VAL A 449 -19.87 -18.76 -4.65
C VAL A 449 -19.24 -20.16 -4.80
N GLY A 450 -19.95 -21.05 -5.46
CA GLY A 450 -19.59 -22.48 -5.49
C GLY A 450 -19.55 -23.06 -4.07
N SER A 451 -18.38 -23.55 -3.64
CA SER A 451 -18.16 -24.12 -2.29
C SER A 451 -17.66 -23.09 -1.26
N ARG A 452 -17.57 -21.83 -1.61
CA ARG A 452 -17.04 -20.77 -0.74
C ARG A 452 -18.15 -19.81 -0.31
N ALA A 453 -18.11 -19.38 0.93
CA ALA A 453 -18.95 -18.31 1.45
C ALA A 453 -18.35 -16.94 1.11
N MET A 454 -19.14 -16.06 0.54
CA MET A 454 -18.82 -14.65 0.34
C MET A 454 -19.62 -13.81 1.33
N LEU A 455 -18.89 -13.14 2.21
CA LEU A 455 -19.45 -12.26 3.23
C LEU A 455 -19.20 -10.81 2.86
N THR A 456 -20.24 -10.00 2.92
CA THR A 456 -20.12 -8.54 2.82
C THR A 456 -20.45 -7.94 4.19
N TYR A 457 -19.50 -7.18 4.75
CA TYR A 457 -19.61 -6.53 6.05
C TYR A 457 -19.31 -5.05 5.95
N ASP A 458 -20.07 -4.23 6.66
CA ASP A 458 -19.65 -2.87 6.99
C ASP A 458 -18.85 -2.94 8.30
N LEU A 459 -17.62 -2.44 8.29
CA LEU A 459 -16.69 -2.45 9.43
C LEU A 459 -16.12 -1.05 9.67
N PRO A 460 -15.92 -0.62 10.93
CA PRO A 460 -15.15 0.58 11.21
C PRO A 460 -13.69 0.36 10.80
N LEU A 461 -13.12 1.26 10.01
CA LEU A 461 -11.74 1.11 9.51
C LEU A 461 -10.73 1.00 10.66
N ASN A 462 -10.94 1.74 11.75
CA ASN A 462 -10.08 1.69 12.93
C ASN A 462 -9.99 0.29 13.59
N GLU A 463 -11.03 -0.53 13.48
CA GLU A 463 -11.02 -1.90 14.01
C GLU A 463 -10.31 -2.90 13.08
N VAL A 464 -10.09 -2.50 11.84
CA VAL A 464 -9.42 -3.32 10.81
C VAL A 464 -7.92 -3.06 10.78
N VAL A 465 -7.52 -1.82 10.97
CA VAL A 465 -6.13 -1.33 10.84
C VAL A 465 -5.14 -1.99 11.81
N PHE A 466 -5.57 -2.56 12.94
CA PHE A 466 -4.62 -3.09 13.92
C PHE A 466 -4.20 -4.55 13.66
N ASP A 467 -5.14 -5.48 13.66
CA ASP A 467 -4.82 -6.92 13.66
C ASP A 467 -5.88 -7.79 12.96
N PHE A 468 -6.84 -7.16 12.30
CA PHE A 468 -7.95 -7.88 11.68
C PHE A 468 -7.48 -8.87 10.61
N TYR A 469 -6.55 -8.43 9.75
CA TYR A 469 -6.06 -9.25 8.64
C TYR A 469 -5.27 -10.46 9.13
N ASP A 470 -4.43 -10.29 10.14
CA ASP A 470 -3.64 -11.38 10.73
C ASP A 470 -4.53 -12.41 11.42
N ARG A 471 -5.55 -11.93 12.15
CA ARG A 471 -6.57 -12.80 12.74
C ARG A 471 -7.40 -13.53 11.70
N LEU A 472 -7.77 -12.84 10.62
CA LEU A 472 -8.50 -13.45 9.50
C LEU A 472 -7.68 -14.58 8.88
N LYS A 473 -6.40 -14.33 8.59
CA LYS A 473 -5.46 -15.35 8.10
C LYS A 473 -5.31 -16.52 9.07
N SER A 474 -5.13 -16.23 10.36
CA SER A 474 -4.96 -17.25 11.39
C SER A 474 -6.21 -18.13 11.49
N ILE A 475 -7.42 -17.55 11.58
CA ILE A 475 -8.69 -18.28 11.67
C ILE A 475 -8.91 -19.16 10.43
N SER A 476 -8.63 -18.63 9.25
CA SER A 476 -8.85 -19.30 7.98
C SER A 476 -7.67 -20.16 7.50
N LYS A 477 -6.58 -20.22 8.27
CA LYS A 477 -5.30 -20.87 7.86
C LYS A 477 -4.78 -20.36 6.52
N GLY A 478 -5.01 -19.09 6.22
CA GLY A 478 -4.62 -18.44 4.97
C GLY A 478 -5.59 -18.63 3.80
N TYR A 479 -6.72 -19.33 3.99
CA TYR A 479 -7.67 -19.58 2.91
C TYR A 479 -8.72 -18.49 2.69
N ALA A 480 -8.84 -17.50 3.59
CA ALA A 480 -9.74 -16.39 3.38
C ALA A 480 -9.05 -15.25 2.63
N SER A 481 -9.71 -14.72 1.59
CA SER A 481 -9.32 -13.47 0.96
C SER A 481 -10.16 -12.31 1.52
N PHE A 482 -9.56 -11.13 1.53
CA PHE A 482 -10.14 -9.92 2.08
C PHE A 482 -9.87 -8.74 1.15
N ASP A 483 -10.93 -8.01 0.85
CA ASP A 483 -10.87 -6.75 0.12
C ASP A 483 -11.84 -5.75 0.74
N TYR A 484 -11.61 -4.45 0.59
CA TYR A 484 -12.48 -3.45 1.16
C TYR A 484 -12.50 -2.15 0.36
N GLN A 485 -13.59 -1.40 0.53
CA GLN A 485 -13.75 -0.06 -0.01
C GLN A 485 -14.20 0.88 1.11
N ILE A 486 -13.66 2.08 1.14
CA ILE A 486 -14.11 3.13 2.07
C ILE A 486 -15.47 3.61 1.64
N THR A 487 -16.41 3.68 2.57
CA THR A 487 -17.79 4.10 2.30
C THR A 487 -18.07 5.51 2.81
N ASP A 488 -18.33 5.65 4.09
CA ASP A 488 -18.79 6.87 4.74
C ASP A 488 -18.12 7.06 6.11
N HIS A 489 -18.42 8.17 6.75
CA HIS A 489 -18.10 8.37 8.16
C HIS A 489 -19.39 8.25 8.96
N ARG A 490 -19.36 7.47 10.05
CA ARG A 490 -20.50 7.26 10.92
C ARG A 490 -20.17 7.66 12.34
N GLU A 491 -21.16 8.20 13.06
CA GLU A 491 -21.02 8.51 14.48
C GLU A 491 -20.62 7.27 15.27
N GLY A 492 -19.59 7.42 16.12
CA GLY A 492 -19.11 6.37 17.02
C GLY A 492 -18.95 6.86 18.45
N ASN A 493 -19.29 6.01 19.42
CA ASN A 493 -19.02 6.31 20.84
C ASN A 493 -17.53 6.12 21.15
N LEU A 494 -16.73 7.02 20.61
CA LEU A 494 -15.27 6.98 20.66
C LEU A 494 -14.73 7.84 21.81
N VAL A 495 -13.64 7.38 22.40
CA VAL A 495 -12.93 8.11 23.45
C VAL A 495 -11.43 8.06 23.19
N LYS A 496 -10.73 9.13 23.55
CA LYS A 496 -9.27 9.14 23.60
C LYS A 496 -8.82 8.37 24.84
N MET A 497 -8.07 7.31 24.63
CA MET A 497 -7.38 6.58 25.68
C MET A 497 -5.91 7.02 25.70
N SER A 498 -5.44 7.51 26.85
CA SER A 498 -4.06 7.92 27.06
C SER A 498 -3.35 6.91 27.95
N ILE A 499 -2.12 6.58 27.61
CA ILE A 499 -1.25 5.75 28.44
C ILE A 499 -0.32 6.65 29.25
N LEU A 500 -0.30 6.43 30.57
CA LEU A 500 0.57 7.16 31.47
C LEU A 500 1.61 6.20 32.05
N VAL A 501 2.87 6.59 31.95
CA VAL A 501 4.00 5.87 32.56
C VAL A 501 4.62 6.74 33.65
N ASN A 502 4.65 6.25 34.85
CA ASN A 502 5.07 7.00 36.05
C ASN A 502 4.26 8.29 36.31
N GLY A 503 3.03 8.37 35.77
CA GLY A 503 2.13 9.51 35.89
C GLY A 503 2.25 10.54 34.78
N GLU A 504 3.18 10.37 33.85
CA GLU A 504 3.32 11.22 32.66
C GLU A 504 2.67 10.58 31.44
N PRO A 505 1.87 11.32 30.66
CA PRO A 505 1.26 10.78 29.45
C PRO A 505 2.32 10.53 28.39
N VAL A 506 2.17 9.41 27.67
CA VAL A 506 2.98 9.03 26.52
C VAL A 506 2.11 9.25 25.29
N ASP A 507 2.27 10.38 24.63
CA ASP A 507 1.47 10.82 23.49
C ASP A 507 1.53 9.83 22.30
N ALA A 508 2.68 9.24 22.03
CA ALA A 508 2.88 8.23 21.01
C ALA A 508 2.06 6.93 21.20
N LEU A 509 1.59 6.67 22.43
CA LEU A 509 0.73 5.53 22.77
C LEU A 509 -0.75 5.93 22.96
N SER A 510 -1.10 7.19 22.70
CA SER A 510 -2.49 7.64 22.73
C SER A 510 -3.26 7.12 21.53
N MET A 511 -4.47 6.62 21.75
CA MET A 511 -5.30 6.06 20.68
C MET A 511 -6.78 6.40 20.85
N MET A 512 -7.51 6.46 19.74
CA MET A 512 -8.97 6.49 19.76
C MET A 512 -9.51 5.07 19.86
N VAL A 513 -10.39 4.84 20.80
CA VAL A 513 -11.01 3.52 21.03
C VAL A 513 -12.51 3.66 21.25
N HIS A 514 -13.26 2.65 20.89
CA HIS A 514 -14.68 2.58 21.24
C HIS A 514 -14.81 2.42 22.77
N ARG A 515 -15.71 3.20 23.38
CA ARG A 515 -15.86 3.26 24.85
C ARG A 515 -16.01 1.89 25.51
N MET A 516 -16.76 0.97 24.88
CA MET A 516 -16.98 -0.39 25.42
C MET A 516 -15.72 -1.26 25.39
N ALA A 517 -14.81 -1.04 24.44
CA ALA A 517 -13.56 -1.80 24.30
C ALA A 517 -12.40 -1.18 25.11
N ALA A 518 -12.56 0.06 25.59
CA ALA A 518 -11.47 0.85 26.17
C ALA A 518 -10.83 0.18 27.40
N GLU A 519 -11.63 -0.39 28.32
CA GLU A 519 -11.09 -1.03 29.53
C GLU A 519 -10.27 -2.27 29.18
N LYS A 520 -10.78 -3.12 28.28
CA LYS A 520 -10.10 -4.34 27.84
C LYS A 520 -8.78 -3.99 27.16
N ARG A 521 -8.80 -3.10 26.16
CA ARG A 521 -7.59 -2.65 25.44
C ARG A 521 -6.59 -1.95 26.37
N GLY A 522 -7.09 -1.12 27.30
CA GLY A 522 -6.24 -0.45 28.28
C GLY A 522 -5.53 -1.42 29.22
N ARG A 523 -6.18 -2.50 29.62
CA ARG A 523 -5.59 -3.55 30.45
C ARG A 523 -4.51 -4.32 29.70
N GLU A 524 -4.82 -4.82 28.51
CA GLU A 524 -3.88 -5.52 27.63
C GLU A 524 -2.62 -4.68 27.36
N MET A 525 -2.80 -3.38 27.06
CA MET A 525 -1.68 -2.45 26.84
C MET A 525 -0.82 -2.29 28.10
N CYS A 526 -1.44 -2.10 29.26
CA CYS A 526 -0.70 -1.95 30.52
C CYS A 526 0.06 -3.22 30.90
N GLU A 527 -0.51 -4.40 30.66
CA GLU A 527 0.15 -5.69 30.90
C GLU A 527 1.37 -5.87 29.99
N LYS A 528 1.23 -5.63 28.71
CA LYS A 528 2.31 -5.75 27.73
C LYS A 528 3.46 -4.76 28.00
N LEU A 529 3.15 -3.50 28.28
CA LEU A 529 4.15 -2.51 28.68
C LEU A 529 4.87 -2.86 29.98
N LYS A 530 4.18 -3.50 30.94
CA LYS A 530 4.80 -3.96 32.21
C LYS A 530 5.86 -5.06 31.97
N GLU A 531 5.68 -5.91 30.98
CA GLU A 531 6.61 -6.97 30.62
C GLU A 531 7.85 -6.41 29.95
N LEU A 532 7.70 -5.41 29.09
CA LEU A 532 8.72 -4.88 28.23
C LEU A 532 9.57 -3.76 28.85
N ILE A 533 8.94 -2.92 29.69
CA ILE A 533 9.68 -1.85 30.37
C ILE A 533 10.55 -2.44 31.49
N PRO A 534 11.88 -2.19 31.50
CA PRO A 534 12.77 -2.76 32.48
C PRO A 534 12.49 -2.26 33.90
N LYS A 535 12.78 -3.09 34.89
CA LYS A 535 12.62 -2.73 36.30
C LYS A 535 13.62 -1.65 36.70
N HIS A 536 13.13 -0.58 37.31
CA HIS A 536 13.94 0.50 37.87
C HIS A 536 14.08 0.39 39.39
N MET A 537 14.88 1.27 40.00
CA MET A 537 15.09 1.32 41.45
C MET A 537 13.84 1.80 42.21
N PHE A 538 12.79 2.23 41.52
CA PHE A 538 11.50 2.66 42.06
C PHE A 538 10.35 1.95 41.33
N LYS A 539 9.14 2.00 41.92
CA LYS A 539 7.95 1.43 41.29
C LYS A 539 7.46 2.34 40.17
N ILE A 540 7.18 1.76 39.02
CA ILE A 540 6.64 2.48 37.86
C ILE A 540 5.17 2.07 37.70
N PRO A 541 4.21 2.95 37.98
CA PRO A 541 2.82 2.72 37.62
C PRO A 541 2.65 2.95 36.11
N ILE A 542 1.97 2.02 35.43
CA ILE A 542 1.51 2.14 34.05
C ILE A 542 -0.02 2.21 34.14
N GLN A 543 -0.61 3.19 33.49
CA GLN A 543 -2.05 3.44 33.63
C GLN A 543 -2.64 3.76 32.26
N ALA A 544 -3.80 3.21 31.96
CA ALA A 544 -4.64 3.65 30.85
C ALA A 544 -5.73 4.57 31.44
N ALA A 545 -5.95 5.73 30.82
CA ALA A 545 -6.89 6.72 31.29
C ALA A 545 -7.73 7.32 30.16
N ILE A 546 -8.97 7.67 30.48
CA ILE A 546 -9.89 8.43 29.62
C ILE A 546 -10.27 9.71 30.36
N GLY A 547 -9.91 10.87 29.77
CA GLY A 547 -10.25 12.17 30.35
C GLY A 547 -9.81 12.35 31.81
N GLY A 548 -8.65 11.78 32.20
CA GLY A 548 -8.13 11.81 33.57
C GLY A 548 -8.59 10.69 34.48
N ASN A 549 -9.62 9.91 34.11
CA ASN A 549 -10.08 8.75 34.87
C ASN A 549 -9.27 7.51 34.47
N VAL A 550 -8.60 6.87 35.44
CA VAL A 550 -7.83 5.65 35.22
C VAL A 550 -8.78 4.47 35.08
N ILE A 551 -8.74 3.80 33.92
CA ILE A 551 -9.58 2.63 33.59
C ILE A 551 -8.86 1.31 33.76
N ALA A 552 -7.52 1.30 33.61
CA ALA A 552 -6.68 0.14 33.86
C ALA A 552 -5.34 0.56 34.48
N ARG A 553 -4.74 -0.31 35.26
CA ARG A 553 -3.48 -0.03 35.93
C ARG A 553 -2.66 -1.28 36.18
N GLU A 554 -1.40 -1.20 35.80
CA GLU A 554 -0.36 -2.14 36.17
C GLU A 554 0.81 -1.45 36.88
N THR A 555 1.66 -2.21 37.55
CA THR A 555 2.78 -1.63 38.27
C THR A 555 4.02 -2.52 38.14
N ILE A 556 5.09 -1.95 37.60
CA ILE A 556 6.41 -2.58 37.59
C ILE A 556 7.02 -2.46 38.98
N SER A 557 7.39 -3.59 39.56
CA SER A 557 8.00 -3.62 40.89
C SER A 557 9.42 -3.07 40.86
N ALA A 558 9.79 -2.30 41.90
CA ALA A 558 11.15 -1.78 42.03
C ALA A 558 12.18 -2.92 42.21
N LEU A 559 13.37 -2.75 41.61
CA LEU A 559 14.52 -3.57 41.94
C LEU A 559 14.77 -3.51 43.44
N ARG A 560 14.87 -4.66 44.10
CA ARG A 560 15.22 -4.76 45.52
C ARG A 560 16.69 -5.05 45.64
N LYS A 561 17.45 -4.08 46.18
CA LYS A 561 18.77 -4.34 46.72
C LYS A 561 18.55 -4.77 48.18
N ASP A 562 19.02 -5.94 48.55
CA ASP A 562 18.97 -6.36 49.95
C ASP A 562 19.97 -5.55 50.79
N VAL A 563 19.49 -4.43 51.33
CA VAL A 563 20.31 -3.54 52.18
C VAL A 563 20.55 -4.10 53.56
N THR A 564 19.87 -5.21 53.90
CA THR A 564 19.93 -5.86 55.21
C THR A 564 20.80 -7.12 55.20
N ALA A 565 21.29 -7.58 54.04
CA ALA A 565 22.09 -8.79 53.89
C ALA A 565 23.37 -8.80 54.75
N LYS A 566 23.95 -7.60 55.02
CA LYS A 566 25.18 -7.45 55.86
C LYS A 566 24.85 -7.18 57.36
N CYS A 567 23.57 -7.23 57.77
CA CYS A 567 23.20 -7.05 59.17
C CYS A 567 23.18 -8.40 59.89
N TYR A 568 24.32 -8.79 60.45
CA TYR A 568 24.45 -9.95 61.33
C TYR A 568 23.90 -9.61 62.73
N GLY A 569 23.03 -10.50 63.30
CA GLY A 569 22.47 -10.37 64.65
C GLY A 569 21.23 -9.52 64.73
N GLY A 570 20.47 -9.67 65.82
CA GLY A 570 19.07 -9.21 66.03
C GLY A 570 18.84 -7.69 66.18
N ASP A 571 19.66 -6.81 65.57
CA ASP A 571 19.44 -5.35 65.62
C ASP A 571 18.27 -4.92 64.72
N ALA A 572 17.05 -5.07 65.22
CA ALA A 572 15.83 -4.69 64.53
C ALA A 572 15.77 -3.18 64.23
N THR A 573 16.40 -2.34 65.06
CA THR A 573 16.41 -0.88 64.91
C THR A 573 17.25 -0.45 63.72
N ARG A 574 18.42 -1.07 63.53
CA ARG A 574 19.33 -0.80 62.37
C ARG A 574 18.72 -1.28 61.09
N LYS A 575 18.06 -2.47 61.08
CA LYS A 575 17.34 -2.99 59.89
C LYS A 575 16.24 -2.03 59.50
N ARG A 576 15.43 -1.54 60.47
CA ARG A 576 14.36 -0.59 60.23
C ARG A 576 14.86 0.74 59.65
N LYS A 577 15.93 1.34 60.21
CA LYS A 577 16.53 2.57 59.70
C LYS A 577 17.07 2.42 58.27
N LEU A 578 17.69 1.27 57.94
CA LEU A 578 18.15 1.01 56.57
C LEU A 578 17.01 0.88 55.58
N LEU A 579 15.94 0.21 55.95
CA LEU A 579 14.71 0.10 55.12
C LEU A 579 14.00 1.46 54.95
N GLU A 580 13.95 2.29 55.99
CA GLU A 580 13.42 3.66 55.92
C GLU A 580 14.26 4.56 55.05
N LYS A 581 15.60 4.50 55.13
CA LYS A 581 16.51 5.21 54.18
C LYS A 581 16.32 4.74 52.76
N GLN A 582 16.18 3.44 52.52
CA GLN A 582 15.94 2.90 51.20
C GLN A 582 14.58 3.39 50.65
N LYS A 583 13.55 3.43 51.47
CA LYS A 583 12.21 3.94 51.11
C LYS A 583 12.25 5.43 50.76
N ALA A 584 12.99 6.23 51.57
CA ALA A 584 13.14 7.66 51.30
C ALA A 584 13.97 7.93 50.03
N GLY A 585 15.04 7.15 49.80
CA GLY A 585 15.84 7.22 48.57
C GLY A 585 15.03 6.89 47.33
N LYS A 586 14.22 5.81 47.37
CA LYS A 586 13.31 5.44 46.26
C LYS A 586 12.25 6.51 45.99
N LYS A 587 11.73 7.19 47.03
CA LYS A 587 10.78 8.29 46.88
C LYS A 587 11.42 9.49 46.16
N ARG A 588 12.68 9.84 46.48
CA ARG A 588 13.43 10.90 45.79
C ARG A 588 13.72 10.54 44.33
N MET A 589 14.20 9.31 44.06
CA MET A 589 14.48 8.84 42.70
C MET A 589 13.22 8.87 41.83
N ARG A 590 12.05 8.56 42.39
CA ARG A 590 10.77 8.64 41.67
C ARG A 590 10.42 10.07 41.25
N GLN A 591 10.81 11.10 42.03
CA GLN A 591 10.51 12.50 41.74
C GLN A 591 11.37 13.07 40.60
N PHE A 592 12.56 12.48 40.36
CA PHE A 592 13.53 13.00 39.40
C PHE A 592 13.89 11.99 38.29
N GLY A 593 13.43 10.75 38.40
CA GLY A 593 13.77 9.69 37.44
C GLY A 593 12.83 9.74 36.23
N LYS A 594 13.37 10.09 35.06
CA LYS A 594 12.71 9.81 33.78
C LYS A 594 12.71 8.28 33.60
N VAL A 595 11.60 7.75 33.11
CA VAL A 595 11.48 6.35 32.70
C VAL A 595 11.72 6.33 31.20
N GLU A 596 12.83 5.75 30.80
CA GLU A 596 13.05 5.45 29.37
C GLU A 596 12.21 4.24 29.00
N ILE A 597 11.39 4.39 27.98
CA ILE A 597 10.57 3.33 27.39
C ILE A 597 11.38 2.77 26.23
N PRO A 598 11.80 1.48 26.28
CA PRO A 598 12.54 0.88 25.17
C PRO A 598 11.71 0.92 23.89
N GLN A 599 12.38 1.03 22.76
CA GLN A 599 11.76 1.00 21.43
C GLN A 599 10.91 -0.26 21.22
N GLU A 600 11.43 -1.41 21.65
CA GLU A 600 10.73 -2.69 21.60
C GLU A 600 9.37 -2.64 22.34
N ALA A 601 9.28 -1.83 23.40
CA ALA A 601 8.03 -1.65 24.13
C ALA A 601 6.98 -0.85 23.32
N PHE A 602 7.39 0.12 22.49
CA PHE A 602 6.49 0.79 21.57
C PHE A 602 6.01 -0.17 20.48
N ILE A 603 6.92 -0.85 19.81
CA ILE A 603 6.60 -1.79 18.73
C ILE A 603 5.69 -2.91 19.23
N ALA A 604 6.02 -3.52 20.36
CA ALA A 604 5.25 -4.63 20.91
C ALA A 604 3.91 -4.19 21.53
N ALA A 605 3.82 -2.98 22.10
CA ALA A 605 2.55 -2.43 22.56
C ALA A 605 1.57 -2.20 21.38
N LEU A 606 2.09 -1.98 20.18
CA LEU A 606 1.32 -1.76 18.95
C LEU A 606 0.86 -3.06 18.29
N LYS A 607 1.64 -4.13 18.45
CA LYS A 607 1.30 -5.49 17.99
C LYS A 607 0.39 -6.25 18.99
N MET A 608 -0.61 -5.56 19.55
CA MET A 608 -1.60 -6.21 20.41
C MET A 608 -2.55 -7.06 19.57
N GLY A 609 -2.25 -8.33 19.41
CA GLY A 609 -3.09 -9.26 18.67
C GLY A 609 -2.43 -10.62 18.40
N ASP A 610 -1.14 -10.77 18.70
CA ASP A 610 -0.36 -11.97 18.35
C ASP A 610 -0.44 -13.12 19.39
N GLU A 611 -1.44 -13.17 20.29
CA GLU A 611 -1.70 -14.31 21.18
C GLU A 611 -3.10 -14.90 21.00
#